data_dac647f047aed49b29121075a8ebae6e
#
_entry.id   dac647f047aed49b29121075a8ebae6e
#
_cell.length_a   1.000
_cell.length_b   1.000
_cell.length_c   1.000
_cell.angle_alpha   90.00
_cell.angle_beta   90.00
_cell.angle_gamma   90.00
#
_symmetry.space_group_name_H-M   'P 1'
#
loop_
_entity.id
_entity.type
_entity.pdbx_description
1 polymer ?
#
loop_
_entity_poly.entity_id
_entity_poly.type
_entity_poly.pdbx_seq_one_letter_code
_entity_poly.pdbx_strand_id
1 'polypeptide(L)'
;MKKIIFLFLVLISFKVSAQEINIIPQPAYIDKKQTQKPFIIDSKTQIVVADSTLIPSADFLNDYLQKYYKLKLTITKVTPGRNFIKLISNTRISEFNDAYNLITTDQNTTIIGTSKFGVFYAVQSFIQLLPTVANQLITVPSVVIVDHPRFDYRGMHLDVSRHFFDVAFVKQYIDYLALHKMNYFHWHLTDDHGWRIEIKKYPKLTEIGAWRNGSIIGLWPGKGNKNIRYQVMPNEIKITPNDAVIKTDGIRHGGFYTQEQIKEVLDYAAKRYITIIPEIEMPAHSMALLAAYPELGTEPNKKYTVAETWGMMNKYNNVLQASDTTFKFLENVLTEVMDLFPSPYIHIGGDEAAKVWWKQSAVSQQMMKANGLKTESELQSYFIRRMEKFVNSKGKTIIGWNEILQGGLAPNAVVMSWQGEKGGIEAARQNHKAIMTPENTMYFNHRQFVKEDSLAANKFSPLIDVYNYEPIPTELNAEQAKYIWGAQGCLWTEYITTPAKVQYQLFPRLDALSEILWSPKDKRNYPDFQKRLKTQFKRYDLMGITYSKRYLEN
;
A
#
# COMPACT_ATOMS: atom_id res chain seq x y z
N MET A 1 -50.51 -36.33 53.97
CA MET A 1 -49.63 -36.53 52.77
C MET A 1 -48.95 -35.23 52.43
N LYS A 2 -47.68 -35.03 52.83
CA LYS A 2 -46.90 -33.82 52.53
C LYS A 2 -46.19 -34.03 51.19
N LYS A 3 -46.47 -33.21 50.16
CA LYS A 3 -45.76 -33.19 48.88
C LYS A 3 -44.48 -32.38 49.04
N ILE A 4 -43.33 -33.05 48.92
CA ILE A 4 -42.00 -32.43 48.85
C ILE A 4 -41.76 -32.07 47.36
N ILE A 5 -41.66 -30.77 47.06
CA ILE A 5 -41.27 -30.27 45.74
C ILE A 5 -39.74 -30.17 45.73
N PHE A 6 -39.10 -31.02 44.94
CA PHE A 6 -37.65 -30.93 44.66
C PHE A 6 -37.41 -29.85 43.57
N LEU A 7 -36.81 -28.75 43.98
CA LEU A 7 -36.37 -27.71 43.06
C LEU A 7 -35.01 -28.09 42.46
N PHE A 8 -34.99 -28.55 41.20
CA PHE A 8 -33.74 -28.81 40.48
C PHE A 8 -33.13 -27.47 40.05
N LEU A 9 -32.08 -27.02 40.75
CA LEU A 9 -31.23 -25.92 40.31
C LEU A 9 -30.32 -26.42 39.17
N VAL A 10 -30.65 -26.13 37.94
CA VAL A 10 -29.76 -26.35 36.81
C VAL A 10 -28.66 -25.28 36.84
N LEU A 11 -27.50 -25.63 37.37
CA LEU A 11 -26.26 -24.86 37.26
C LEU A 11 -25.79 -24.88 35.78
N ILE A 12 -26.17 -23.89 35.01
CA ILE A 12 -25.58 -23.65 33.70
C ILE A 12 -24.17 -23.14 33.94
N SER A 13 -23.19 -24.03 33.91
CA SER A 13 -21.77 -23.66 33.88
C SER A 13 -21.46 -23.08 32.51
N PHE A 14 -21.44 -21.74 32.38
CA PHE A 14 -20.81 -21.08 31.25
C PHE A 14 -19.34 -21.45 31.28
N LYS A 15 -18.94 -22.38 30.41
CA LYS A 15 -17.52 -22.54 30.05
C LYS A 15 -17.12 -21.26 29.33
N VAL A 16 -16.50 -20.34 30.06
CA VAL A 16 -15.76 -19.22 29.42
C VAL A 16 -14.60 -19.88 28.68
N SER A 17 -14.81 -20.17 27.41
CA SER A 17 -13.70 -20.56 26.52
C SER A 17 -12.71 -19.42 26.51
N ALA A 18 -11.47 -19.68 26.93
CA ALA A 18 -10.42 -18.67 26.84
C ALA A 18 -10.32 -18.15 25.39
N GLN A 19 -10.51 -16.86 25.22
CA GLN A 19 -10.43 -16.24 23.90
C GLN A 19 -9.03 -16.48 23.32
N GLU A 20 -8.95 -17.14 22.16
CA GLU A 20 -7.68 -17.33 21.47
C GLU A 20 -7.11 -15.99 21.04
N ILE A 21 -5.81 -15.80 21.28
CA ILE A 21 -5.09 -14.60 20.87
C ILE A 21 -4.49 -14.85 19.49
N ASN A 22 -5.14 -14.28 18.48
CA ASN A 22 -4.80 -14.45 17.06
C ASN A 22 -4.51 -13.07 16.46
N ILE A 23 -3.26 -12.60 16.56
CA ILE A 23 -2.80 -11.29 16.06
C ILE A 23 -1.99 -11.48 14.78
N ILE A 24 -2.24 -10.65 13.77
CA ILE A 24 -1.48 -10.52 12.53
C ILE A 24 -1.11 -9.04 12.33
N PRO A 25 0.18 -8.71 12.15
CA PRO A 25 1.36 -9.57 12.18
C PRO A 25 1.61 -10.14 13.57
N GLN A 26 2.24 -11.34 13.63
CA GLN A 26 2.57 -12.01 14.88
C GLN A 26 3.58 -11.19 15.69
N PRO A 27 3.27 -10.82 16.94
CA PRO A 27 4.21 -10.10 17.78
C PRO A 27 5.47 -10.91 18.11
N ALA A 28 6.58 -10.20 18.37
CA ALA A 28 7.85 -10.81 18.74
C ALA A 28 7.74 -11.66 20.02
N TYR A 29 6.93 -11.21 20.98
CA TYR A 29 6.67 -11.96 22.22
C TYR A 29 5.22 -11.76 22.68
N ILE A 30 4.58 -12.87 23.09
CA ILE A 30 3.25 -12.91 23.71
C ILE A 30 3.29 -13.84 24.91
N ASP A 31 2.91 -13.32 26.07
CA ASP A 31 2.63 -14.12 27.28
C ASP A 31 1.12 -14.10 27.58
N LYS A 32 0.47 -15.24 27.35
CA LYS A 32 -0.97 -15.43 27.56
C LYS A 32 -1.25 -15.73 29.04
N LYS A 33 -1.84 -14.79 29.76
CA LYS A 33 -2.24 -14.96 31.16
C LYS A 33 -3.59 -15.69 31.25
N GLN A 34 -3.66 -16.95 30.80
CA GLN A 34 -4.89 -17.73 30.62
C GLN A 34 -5.71 -17.92 31.90
N THR A 35 -5.08 -17.85 33.06
CA THR A 35 -5.75 -18.01 34.38
C THR A 35 -6.34 -16.71 34.92
N GLN A 36 -6.04 -15.57 34.31
CA GLN A 36 -6.53 -14.26 34.74
C GLN A 36 -7.85 -13.90 34.04
N LYS A 37 -8.71 -13.16 34.77
CA LYS A 37 -9.96 -12.65 34.20
C LYS A 37 -9.67 -11.64 33.06
N PRO A 38 -10.53 -11.56 32.03
CA PRO A 38 -10.38 -10.56 30.98
C PRO A 38 -10.71 -9.16 31.51
N PHE A 39 -10.15 -8.15 30.88
CA PHE A 39 -10.55 -6.76 31.03
C PHE A 39 -11.89 -6.51 30.32
N ILE A 40 -12.82 -5.84 30.98
CA ILE A 40 -14.11 -5.49 30.42
C ILE A 40 -14.11 -4.00 30.05
N ILE A 41 -14.40 -3.69 28.80
CA ILE A 41 -14.56 -2.31 28.31
C ILE A 41 -16.06 -1.98 28.31
N ASP A 42 -16.43 -0.90 29.00
CA ASP A 42 -17.78 -0.37 29.09
C ASP A 42 -17.80 1.16 28.93
N SER A 43 -18.96 1.78 29.07
CA SER A 43 -19.12 3.24 28.94
C SER A 43 -18.41 4.06 30.02
N LYS A 44 -17.91 3.42 31.09
CA LYS A 44 -17.14 4.07 32.16
C LYS A 44 -15.64 3.96 31.94
N THR A 45 -15.20 3.11 30.98
CA THR A 45 -13.79 2.98 30.61
C THR A 45 -13.27 4.30 30.03
N GLN A 46 -12.07 4.69 30.41
CA GLN A 46 -11.44 5.92 29.93
C GLN A 46 -10.16 5.61 29.15
N ILE A 47 -9.91 6.39 28.10
CA ILE A 47 -8.61 6.41 27.42
C ILE A 47 -7.76 7.50 28.08
N VAL A 48 -6.66 7.11 28.68
CA VAL A 48 -5.72 8.03 29.32
C VAL A 48 -4.54 8.29 28.41
N VAL A 49 -4.29 9.53 28.04
CA VAL A 49 -3.13 9.93 27.23
C VAL A 49 -2.12 10.69 28.09
N ALA A 50 -0.87 10.23 28.08
CA ALA A 50 0.20 10.86 28.85
C ALA A 50 0.55 12.27 28.34
N ASP A 51 0.42 12.46 27.03
CA ASP A 51 0.64 13.75 26.35
C ASP A 51 -0.24 13.90 25.10
N SER A 52 -0.32 15.13 24.55
CA SER A 52 -1.18 15.45 23.43
C SER A 52 -0.77 14.82 22.10
N THR A 53 0.48 14.38 21.94
CA THR A 53 0.96 13.74 20.71
C THR A 53 0.35 12.34 20.49
N LEU A 54 -0.26 11.77 21.55
CA LEU A 54 -0.92 10.46 21.55
C LEU A 54 -2.43 10.54 21.25
N ILE A 55 -2.99 11.76 21.17
CA ILE A 55 -4.42 11.96 20.84
C ILE A 55 -4.81 11.26 19.52
N PRO A 56 -4.06 11.33 18.41
CA PRO A 56 -4.44 10.62 17.19
C PRO A 56 -4.60 9.11 17.38
N SER A 57 -3.78 8.48 18.21
CA SER A 57 -3.91 7.05 18.53
C SER A 57 -5.15 6.75 19.38
N ALA A 58 -5.50 7.64 20.32
CA ALA A 58 -6.71 7.54 21.14
C ALA A 58 -7.98 7.75 20.29
N ASP A 59 -7.96 8.74 19.40
CA ASP A 59 -9.05 9.01 18.45
C ASP A 59 -9.26 7.82 17.51
N PHE A 60 -8.19 7.25 16.94
CA PHE A 60 -8.29 6.06 16.08
C PHE A 60 -8.95 4.88 16.80
N LEU A 61 -8.58 4.62 18.06
CA LEU A 61 -9.22 3.59 18.88
C LEU A 61 -10.71 3.91 19.12
N ASN A 62 -11.02 5.16 19.44
CA ASN A 62 -12.40 5.60 19.66
C ASN A 62 -13.26 5.49 18.39
N ASP A 63 -12.73 5.87 17.24
CA ASP A 63 -13.41 5.75 15.96
C ASP A 63 -13.72 4.28 15.64
N TYR A 64 -12.76 3.39 15.91
CA TYR A 64 -12.96 1.94 15.75
C TYR A 64 -14.05 1.42 16.70
N LEU A 65 -13.98 1.76 17.99
CA LEU A 65 -14.99 1.35 18.99
C LEU A 65 -16.38 1.91 18.64
N GLN A 66 -16.47 3.18 18.25
CA GLN A 66 -17.73 3.80 17.85
C GLN A 66 -18.33 3.14 16.60
N LYS A 67 -17.48 2.87 15.60
CA LYS A 67 -17.94 2.30 14.33
C LYS A 67 -18.48 0.88 14.48
N TYR A 68 -17.76 0.03 15.20
CA TYR A 68 -18.05 -1.41 15.24
C TYR A 68 -18.77 -1.87 16.52
N TYR A 69 -18.62 -1.15 17.63
CA TYR A 69 -19.24 -1.54 18.92
C TYR A 69 -20.20 -0.48 19.47
N LYS A 70 -20.41 0.65 18.76
CA LYS A 70 -21.28 1.75 19.19
C LYS A 70 -20.87 2.35 20.54
N LEU A 71 -19.60 2.28 20.88
CA LEU A 71 -19.03 2.75 22.13
C LEU A 71 -18.01 3.86 21.86
N LYS A 72 -18.15 5.00 22.54
CA LYS A 72 -17.18 6.09 22.54
C LYS A 72 -16.70 6.34 23.96
N LEU A 73 -15.39 6.29 24.17
CA LEU A 73 -14.76 6.45 25.48
C LEU A 73 -14.31 7.91 25.70
N THR A 74 -14.32 8.34 26.97
CA THR A 74 -13.76 9.64 27.34
C THR A 74 -12.24 9.61 27.27
N ILE A 75 -11.63 10.58 26.59
CA ILE A 75 -10.17 10.80 26.58
C ILE A 75 -9.81 11.77 27.69
N THR A 76 -8.85 11.42 28.55
CA THR A 76 -8.42 12.19 29.71
C THR A 76 -6.90 12.14 29.92
N LYS A 77 -6.36 13.06 30.70
CA LYS A 77 -4.97 13.03 31.18
C LYS A 77 -4.85 12.46 32.60
N VAL A 78 -5.96 12.33 33.32
CA VAL A 78 -5.97 11.86 34.70
C VAL A 78 -6.18 10.34 34.70
N THR A 79 -5.27 9.60 35.34
CA THR A 79 -5.38 8.14 35.45
C THR A 79 -6.31 7.79 36.60
N PRO A 80 -7.46 7.12 36.34
CA PRO A 80 -8.33 6.60 37.41
C PRO A 80 -7.68 5.38 38.08
N GLY A 81 -8.23 4.94 39.22
CA GLY A 81 -7.70 3.77 39.93
C GLY A 81 -7.85 2.44 39.17
N ARG A 82 -8.86 2.31 38.28
CA ARG A 82 -9.15 1.14 37.45
C ARG A 82 -9.99 1.52 36.24
N ASN A 83 -10.24 0.57 35.35
CA ASN A 83 -11.10 0.68 34.16
C ASN A 83 -10.63 1.76 33.18
N PHE A 84 -9.39 1.62 32.71
CA PHE A 84 -8.77 2.54 31.74
C PHE A 84 -7.88 1.83 30.74
N ILE A 85 -7.68 2.52 29.60
CA ILE A 85 -6.68 2.17 28.57
C ILE A 85 -5.68 3.33 28.56
N LYS A 86 -4.43 3.11 29.02
CA LYS A 86 -3.42 4.15 29.15
C LYS A 86 -2.40 4.08 28.04
N LEU A 87 -2.19 5.20 27.35
CA LEU A 87 -1.22 5.39 26.27
C LEU A 87 -0.04 6.22 26.77
N ILE A 88 1.19 5.71 26.62
CA ILE A 88 2.42 6.31 27.12
C ILE A 88 3.49 6.23 26.02
N SER A 89 4.24 7.32 25.80
CA SER A 89 5.48 7.30 25.03
C SER A 89 6.68 7.30 26.01
N ASN A 90 7.60 6.32 25.87
CA ASN A 90 8.78 6.19 26.70
C ASN A 90 9.92 5.51 25.89
N THR A 91 10.91 6.29 25.50
CA THR A 91 12.05 5.83 24.69
C THR A 91 12.96 4.80 25.37
N ARG A 92 12.79 4.58 26.67
CA ARG A 92 13.67 3.69 27.47
C ARG A 92 13.23 2.24 27.52
N ILE A 93 12.11 1.87 26.89
CA ILE A 93 11.58 0.50 26.97
C ILE A 93 12.24 -0.49 26.00
N SER A 94 12.90 0.03 24.96
CA SER A 94 13.58 -0.78 23.94
C SER A 94 14.57 0.08 23.15
N GLU A 95 15.57 -0.56 22.57
CA GLU A 95 16.49 0.05 21.59
C GLU A 95 15.91 0.10 20.16
N PHE A 96 14.88 -0.71 19.88
CA PHE A 96 14.22 -0.72 18.58
C PHE A 96 13.31 0.50 18.41
N ASN A 97 13.40 1.13 17.26
CA ASN A 97 12.45 2.16 16.86
C ASN A 97 11.04 1.55 16.74
N ASP A 98 10.03 2.34 17.13
CA ASP A 98 8.62 1.96 17.01
C ASP A 98 8.22 0.69 17.78
N ALA A 99 9.05 0.25 18.74
CA ALA A 99 8.72 -0.84 19.65
C ALA A 99 7.63 -0.44 20.63
N TYR A 100 6.95 -1.46 21.17
CA TYR A 100 5.93 -1.24 22.20
C TYR A 100 5.80 -2.42 23.15
N ASN A 101 5.26 -2.12 24.35
CA ASN A 101 4.72 -3.06 25.31
C ASN A 101 3.21 -2.81 25.46
N LEU A 102 2.41 -3.88 25.38
CA LEU A 102 0.98 -3.88 25.66
C LEU A 102 0.72 -4.84 26.81
N ILE A 103 0.19 -4.34 27.90
CA ILE A 103 -0.09 -5.12 29.13
C ILE A 103 -1.56 -4.95 29.46
N THR A 104 -2.32 -6.04 29.42
CA THR A 104 -3.72 -6.07 29.82
C THR A 104 -3.88 -6.95 31.06
N THR A 105 -4.54 -6.42 32.08
CA THR A 105 -4.96 -7.10 33.30
C THR A 105 -6.48 -7.14 33.34
N ASP A 106 -7.09 -7.68 34.38
CA ASP A 106 -8.55 -7.61 34.58
C ASP A 106 -9.08 -6.21 34.94
N GLN A 107 -8.21 -5.25 35.23
CA GLN A 107 -8.57 -3.91 35.66
C GLN A 107 -8.30 -2.80 34.64
N ASN A 108 -7.32 -3.00 33.76
CA ASN A 108 -6.88 -1.99 32.82
C ASN A 108 -5.99 -2.55 31.71
N THR A 109 -5.77 -1.70 30.70
CA THR A 109 -4.72 -1.91 29.68
C THR A 109 -3.74 -0.75 29.74
N THR A 110 -2.44 -1.07 29.70
CA THR A 110 -1.36 -0.07 29.55
C THR A 110 -0.59 -0.36 28.26
N ILE A 111 -0.48 0.64 27.41
CA ILE A 111 0.26 0.64 26.16
C ILE A 111 1.42 1.62 26.30
N ILE A 112 2.65 1.14 26.10
CA ILE A 112 3.86 1.94 26.18
C ILE A 112 4.63 1.76 24.87
N GLY A 113 4.82 2.81 24.08
CA GLY A 113 5.64 2.79 22.87
C GLY A 113 6.95 3.54 23.02
N THR A 114 8.01 3.15 22.30
CA THR A 114 9.26 3.94 22.23
C THR A 114 9.02 5.31 21.62
N SER A 115 8.00 5.44 20.80
CA SER A 115 7.57 6.65 20.11
C SER A 115 6.03 6.70 20.02
N LYS A 116 5.48 7.82 19.54
CA LYS A 116 4.06 7.91 19.19
C LYS A 116 3.64 6.88 18.12
N PHE A 117 4.56 6.48 17.24
CA PHE A 117 4.35 5.43 16.23
C PHE A 117 4.21 4.05 16.91
N GLY A 118 5.11 3.71 17.84
CA GLY A 118 5.03 2.46 18.62
C GLY A 118 3.73 2.35 19.39
N VAL A 119 3.25 3.46 20.00
CA VAL A 119 1.92 3.50 20.65
C VAL A 119 0.80 3.21 19.65
N PHE A 120 0.85 3.79 18.47
CA PHE A 120 -0.15 3.55 17.43
C PHE A 120 -0.18 2.08 16.97
N TYR A 121 0.98 1.48 16.75
CA TYR A 121 1.06 0.05 16.38
C TYR A 121 0.59 -0.87 17.50
N ALA A 122 0.82 -0.51 18.76
CA ALA A 122 0.24 -1.23 19.88
C ALA A 122 -1.30 -1.14 19.93
N VAL A 123 -1.86 0.03 19.57
CA VAL A 123 -3.32 0.19 19.42
C VAL A 123 -3.86 -0.75 18.34
N GLN A 124 -3.13 -0.97 17.22
CA GLN A 124 -3.54 -1.94 16.21
C GLN A 124 -3.57 -3.38 16.77
N SER A 125 -2.58 -3.75 17.58
CA SER A 125 -2.59 -5.06 18.27
C SER A 125 -3.70 -5.15 19.31
N PHE A 126 -3.98 -4.08 20.05
CA PHE A 126 -5.07 -4.02 21.00
C PHE A 126 -6.44 -4.21 20.33
N ILE A 127 -6.68 -3.57 19.20
CA ILE A 127 -7.90 -3.72 18.38
C ILE A 127 -8.10 -5.20 18.01
N GLN A 128 -7.04 -5.92 17.70
CA GLN A 128 -7.12 -7.33 17.35
C GLN A 128 -7.41 -8.27 18.55
N LEU A 129 -7.31 -7.78 19.79
CA LEU A 129 -7.75 -8.49 20.98
C LEU A 129 -9.23 -8.32 21.29
N LEU A 130 -9.93 -7.38 20.62
CA LEU A 130 -11.36 -7.17 20.79
C LEU A 130 -12.18 -8.33 20.18
N PRO A 131 -13.40 -8.56 20.66
CA PRO A 131 -14.31 -9.57 20.08
C PRO A 131 -14.57 -9.31 18.59
N THR A 132 -14.68 -10.38 17.81
CA THR A 132 -14.98 -10.27 16.35
C THR A 132 -16.47 -10.20 16.04
N VAL A 133 -17.33 -10.08 17.03
CA VAL A 133 -18.79 -9.99 16.89
C VAL A 133 -19.29 -8.74 17.61
N ALA A 134 -20.06 -7.92 16.90
CA ALA A 134 -20.79 -6.79 17.50
C ALA A 134 -21.85 -7.27 18.51
N ASN A 135 -22.28 -6.38 19.41
CA ASN A 135 -23.32 -6.63 20.43
C ASN A 135 -22.99 -7.69 21.49
N GLN A 136 -21.72 -8.01 21.69
CA GLN A 136 -21.24 -8.80 22.82
C GLN A 136 -20.58 -7.89 23.86
N LEU A 137 -20.42 -8.43 25.07
CA LEU A 137 -19.58 -7.79 26.09
C LEU A 137 -18.16 -7.63 25.53
N ILE A 138 -17.66 -6.39 25.52
CA ILE A 138 -16.33 -6.11 25.01
C ILE A 138 -15.30 -6.58 26.04
N THR A 139 -14.73 -7.76 25.81
CA THR A 139 -13.71 -8.37 26.68
C THR A 139 -12.39 -8.39 25.96
N VAL A 140 -11.31 -8.08 26.71
CA VAL A 140 -9.92 -8.14 26.23
C VAL A 140 -9.18 -9.16 27.12
N PRO A 141 -8.56 -10.20 26.54
CA PRO A 141 -7.84 -11.19 27.34
C PRO A 141 -6.65 -10.55 28.08
N SER A 142 -6.39 -11.03 29.31
CA SER A 142 -5.18 -10.63 30.03
C SER A 142 -3.94 -11.16 29.31
N VAL A 143 -3.03 -10.27 28.94
CA VAL A 143 -1.88 -10.58 28.09
C VAL A 143 -0.75 -9.58 28.29
N VAL A 144 0.48 -10.04 28.07
CA VAL A 144 1.65 -9.18 27.89
C VAL A 144 2.20 -9.40 26.48
N ILE A 145 2.33 -8.32 25.73
CA ILE A 145 2.92 -8.31 24.38
C ILE A 145 4.11 -7.38 24.40
N VAL A 146 5.26 -7.85 23.87
CA VAL A 146 6.45 -7.04 23.59
C VAL A 146 6.75 -7.19 22.09
N ASP A 147 6.84 -6.08 21.39
CA ASP A 147 6.84 -6.15 19.92
C ASP A 147 7.59 -4.96 19.27
N HIS A 148 8.10 -5.17 18.07
CA HIS A 148 8.78 -4.17 17.26
C HIS A 148 8.80 -4.58 15.78
N PRO A 149 8.91 -3.62 14.84
CA PRO A 149 9.04 -3.94 13.43
C PRO A 149 10.41 -4.53 13.09
N ARG A 150 10.45 -5.38 12.07
CA ARG A 150 11.68 -5.93 11.50
C ARG A 150 12.29 -4.99 10.44
N PHE A 151 11.45 -4.30 9.67
CA PHE A 151 11.86 -3.37 8.62
C PHE A 151 11.31 -1.97 8.86
N ASP A 152 12.12 -0.95 8.52
CA ASP A 152 11.71 0.45 8.62
C ASP A 152 10.72 0.85 7.52
N TYR A 153 10.85 0.28 6.31
CA TYR A 153 9.92 0.48 5.21
C TYR A 153 8.95 -0.69 5.10
N ARG A 154 7.67 -0.41 5.24
CA ARG A 154 6.56 -1.37 5.11
C ARG A 154 5.51 -0.72 4.22
N GLY A 155 5.60 -1.00 2.91
CA GLY A 155 4.86 -0.26 1.90
C GLY A 155 3.72 -1.03 1.25
N MET A 156 2.77 -0.27 0.73
CA MET A 156 1.75 -0.76 -0.18
C MET A 156 1.43 0.30 -1.23
N HIS A 157 1.35 -0.12 -2.48
CA HIS A 157 1.09 0.73 -3.64
C HIS A 157 -0.39 0.62 -4.06
N LEU A 158 -0.94 1.72 -4.57
CA LEU A 158 -2.22 1.74 -5.27
C LEU A 158 -2.10 2.56 -6.55
N ASP A 159 -2.37 1.91 -7.67
CA ASP A 159 -2.53 2.56 -8.96
C ASP A 159 -3.94 3.18 -9.05
N VAL A 160 -3.99 4.49 -9.23
CA VAL A 160 -5.24 5.23 -9.47
C VAL A 160 -5.30 5.79 -10.90
N SER A 161 -4.26 5.52 -11.70
CA SER A 161 -4.17 5.96 -13.09
C SER A 161 -4.98 5.04 -14.02
N ARG A 162 -4.76 3.72 -13.98
CA ARG A 162 -5.51 2.78 -14.84
C ARG A 162 -6.99 2.79 -14.51
N HIS A 163 -7.35 2.78 -13.21
CA HIS A 163 -8.71 3.06 -12.74
C HIS A 163 -8.70 4.05 -11.59
N PHE A 164 -9.53 5.08 -11.71
CA PHE A 164 -9.64 6.15 -10.71
C PHE A 164 -10.49 5.68 -9.53
N PHE A 165 -10.03 5.98 -8.31
CA PHE A 165 -10.76 5.79 -7.06
C PHE A 165 -10.91 7.12 -6.35
N ASP A 166 -12.08 7.37 -5.75
CA ASP A 166 -12.37 8.62 -5.06
C ASP A 166 -11.63 8.76 -3.71
N VAL A 167 -11.66 9.96 -3.15
CA VAL A 167 -11.01 10.29 -1.87
C VAL A 167 -11.52 9.42 -0.73
N ALA A 168 -12.80 9.06 -0.74
CA ALA A 168 -13.39 8.23 0.31
C ALA A 168 -12.77 6.83 0.32
N PHE A 169 -12.60 6.24 -0.85
CA PHE A 169 -11.94 4.94 -0.97
C PHE A 169 -10.45 5.01 -0.65
N VAL A 170 -9.72 6.05 -1.10
CA VAL A 170 -8.30 6.23 -0.76
C VAL A 170 -8.10 6.31 0.77
N LYS A 171 -8.97 7.02 1.49
CA LYS A 171 -8.95 7.04 2.96
C LYS A 171 -9.24 5.66 3.56
N GLN A 172 -10.19 4.92 3.01
CA GLN A 172 -10.45 3.55 3.45
C GLN A 172 -9.25 2.63 3.19
N TYR A 173 -8.54 2.82 2.07
CA TYR A 173 -7.30 2.10 1.77
C TYR A 173 -6.21 2.40 2.80
N ILE A 174 -6.06 3.65 3.20
CA ILE A 174 -5.14 4.07 4.27
C ILE A 174 -5.50 3.40 5.61
N ASP A 175 -6.79 3.22 5.93
CA ASP A 175 -7.22 2.47 7.12
C ASP A 175 -6.77 1.00 7.06
N TYR A 176 -6.83 0.36 5.89
CA TYR A 176 -6.32 -1.01 5.74
C TYR A 176 -4.82 -1.08 6.02
N LEU A 177 -4.05 -0.13 5.51
CA LEU A 177 -2.62 -0.05 5.78
C LEU A 177 -2.32 0.14 7.27
N ALA A 178 -3.04 1.05 7.92
CA ALA A 178 -2.91 1.31 9.36
C ALA A 178 -3.16 0.05 10.20
N LEU A 179 -4.26 -0.67 9.93
CA LEU A 179 -4.62 -1.90 10.65
C LEU A 179 -3.57 -3.01 10.50
N HIS A 180 -2.79 -2.99 9.42
CA HIS A 180 -1.71 -3.94 9.13
C HIS A 180 -0.31 -3.41 9.49
N LYS A 181 -0.22 -2.32 10.25
CA LYS A 181 1.05 -1.69 10.69
C LYS A 181 1.98 -1.29 9.54
N MET A 182 1.42 -1.02 8.35
CA MET A 182 2.16 -0.43 7.24
C MET A 182 2.40 1.05 7.53
N ASN A 183 3.51 1.61 7.03
CA ASN A 183 3.88 3.02 7.29
C ASN A 183 4.14 3.83 6.03
N TYR A 184 4.11 3.22 4.85
CA TYR A 184 4.24 3.90 3.57
C TYR A 184 3.09 3.54 2.64
N PHE A 185 2.49 4.57 2.05
CA PHE A 185 1.53 4.46 0.96
C PHE A 185 2.15 5.03 -0.30
N HIS A 186 2.45 4.19 -1.28
CA HIS A 186 2.92 4.58 -2.59
C HIS A 186 1.71 4.85 -3.49
N TRP A 187 1.48 6.12 -3.81
CA TRP A 187 0.31 6.57 -4.57
C TRP A 187 0.70 6.86 -6.00
N HIS A 188 0.36 5.94 -6.91
CA HIS A 188 0.67 6.02 -8.34
C HIS A 188 -0.34 6.91 -9.04
N LEU A 189 0.01 8.20 -9.20
CA LEU A 189 -0.90 9.27 -9.58
C LEU A 189 -0.93 9.52 -11.09
N THR A 190 0.07 9.08 -11.86
CA THR A 190 0.18 9.37 -13.28
C THR A 190 0.70 8.17 -14.06
N ASP A 191 0.12 7.93 -15.25
CA ASP A 191 0.53 6.88 -16.17
C ASP A 191 -0.10 7.14 -17.55
N ASP A 192 0.11 6.29 -18.53
CA ASP A 192 -0.45 6.36 -19.90
C ASP A 192 -1.99 6.53 -19.92
N HIS A 193 -2.68 6.01 -18.90
CA HIS A 193 -4.14 5.86 -18.85
C HIS A 193 -4.84 6.99 -18.07
N GLY A 194 -4.08 7.87 -17.44
CA GLY A 194 -4.64 8.99 -16.73
C GLY A 194 -3.64 9.76 -15.87
N TRP A 195 -3.81 11.06 -15.86
CA TRP A 195 -3.15 11.99 -14.95
C TRP A 195 -4.10 12.37 -13.82
N ARG A 196 -3.77 12.06 -12.57
CA ARG A 196 -4.73 12.10 -11.47
C ARG A 196 -4.50 13.21 -10.44
N ILE A 197 -3.50 14.07 -10.60
CA ILE A 197 -3.19 15.16 -9.67
C ILE A 197 -3.32 16.52 -10.35
N GLU A 198 -4.01 17.47 -9.72
CA GLU A 198 -4.10 18.84 -10.18
C GLU A 198 -2.75 19.53 -10.10
N ILE A 199 -2.31 20.11 -11.23
CA ILE A 199 -1.16 21.01 -11.34
C ILE A 199 -1.67 22.35 -11.83
N LYS A 200 -1.73 23.35 -10.97
CA LYS A 200 -2.37 24.64 -11.27
C LYS A 200 -1.69 25.37 -12.43
N LYS A 201 -0.37 25.21 -12.56
CA LYS A 201 0.39 25.77 -13.67
C LYS A 201 0.06 25.12 -15.02
N TYR A 202 -0.41 23.87 -15.01
CA TYR A 202 -0.64 23.07 -16.21
C TYR A 202 -2.04 22.42 -16.21
N PRO A 203 -3.13 23.22 -16.32
CA PRO A 203 -4.50 22.73 -16.14
C PRO A 203 -4.91 21.66 -17.16
N LYS A 204 -4.36 21.67 -18.37
CA LYS A 204 -4.66 20.64 -19.38
C LYS A 204 -4.29 19.23 -18.93
N LEU A 205 -3.38 19.07 -17.96
CA LEU A 205 -3.05 17.75 -17.40
C LEU A 205 -4.29 17.06 -16.81
N THR A 206 -5.20 17.83 -16.18
CA THR A 206 -6.44 17.29 -15.63
C THR A 206 -7.65 17.50 -16.53
N GLU A 207 -7.68 18.54 -17.33
CA GLU A 207 -8.76 18.78 -18.31
C GLU A 207 -8.78 17.72 -19.43
N ILE A 208 -7.60 17.32 -19.90
CA ILE A 208 -7.41 16.36 -21.00
C ILE A 208 -6.84 15.06 -20.47
N GLY A 209 -5.67 15.12 -19.81
CA GLY A 209 -4.92 13.94 -19.39
C GLY A 209 -5.62 13.04 -18.37
N ALA A 210 -6.60 13.57 -17.63
CA ALA A 210 -7.37 12.78 -16.66
C ALA A 210 -8.49 11.94 -17.29
N TRP A 211 -8.74 12.00 -18.59
CA TRP A 211 -9.92 11.42 -19.22
C TRP A 211 -9.58 10.61 -20.46
N ARG A 212 -10.14 9.39 -20.56
CA ARG A 212 -10.12 8.55 -21.78
C ARG A 212 -11.52 8.18 -22.21
N ASN A 213 -11.71 7.86 -23.50
CA ASN A 213 -13.03 7.63 -24.08
C ASN A 213 -13.50 6.17 -23.96
N GLY A 214 -12.65 5.28 -23.50
CA GLY A 214 -12.97 3.88 -23.31
C GLY A 214 -11.86 3.14 -22.59
N SER A 215 -12.15 1.91 -22.16
CA SER A 215 -11.16 0.99 -21.63
C SER A 215 -11.22 -0.32 -22.40
N ILE A 216 -10.06 -0.96 -22.60
CA ILE A 216 -9.99 -2.26 -23.26
C ILE A 216 -10.92 -3.27 -22.57
N ILE A 217 -11.60 -4.07 -23.39
CA ILE A 217 -12.41 -5.20 -22.92
C ILE A 217 -11.51 -6.44 -22.91
N GLY A 218 -11.30 -7.03 -21.72
CA GLY A 218 -10.58 -8.28 -21.55
C GLY A 218 -9.09 -8.19 -21.35
N LEU A 219 -8.45 -9.36 -21.37
CA LEU A 219 -7.01 -9.48 -21.24
C LEU A 219 -6.31 -8.93 -22.49
N TRP A 220 -5.35 -8.08 -22.28
CA TRP A 220 -4.44 -7.66 -23.34
C TRP A 220 -3.43 -8.79 -23.63
N PRO A 221 -3.05 -9.07 -24.88
CA PRO A 221 -3.44 -8.43 -26.15
C PRO A 221 -4.64 -9.09 -26.86
N GLY A 222 -5.56 -9.69 -26.17
CA GLY A 222 -6.77 -10.27 -26.73
C GLY A 222 -6.70 -11.79 -26.97
N LYS A 223 -5.56 -12.42 -26.85
CA LYS A 223 -5.43 -13.88 -26.97
C LYS A 223 -5.94 -14.59 -25.70
N GLY A 224 -6.79 -15.60 -25.85
CA GLY A 224 -7.29 -16.41 -24.74
C GLY A 224 -8.50 -15.86 -24.01
N ASN A 225 -9.12 -14.78 -24.50
CA ASN A 225 -10.26 -14.12 -23.84
C ASN A 225 -11.60 -14.87 -23.96
N LYS A 226 -11.63 -16.03 -24.61
CA LYS A 226 -12.86 -16.76 -24.94
C LYS A 226 -13.82 -17.03 -23.77
N ASN A 227 -13.28 -17.13 -22.55
CA ASN A 227 -14.03 -17.59 -21.37
C ASN A 227 -13.97 -16.60 -20.19
N ILE A 228 -13.52 -15.36 -20.40
CA ILE A 228 -13.40 -14.40 -19.31
C ILE A 228 -14.67 -13.58 -19.21
N ARG A 229 -15.37 -13.71 -18.08
CA ARG A 229 -16.51 -12.88 -17.75
C ARG A 229 -16.02 -11.56 -17.13
N TYR A 230 -16.56 -10.46 -17.62
CA TYR A 230 -16.29 -9.12 -17.06
C TYR A 230 -17.28 -8.83 -15.94
N GLN A 231 -16.77 -8.52 -14.76
CA GLN A 231 -17.62 -8.21 -13.60
C GLN A 231 -18.38 -6.88 -13.70
N VAL A 232 -18.10 -6.06 -14.72
CA VAL A 232 -18.56 -4.67 -14.79
C VAL A 232 -19.45 -4.37 -16.00
N MET A 233 -19.61 -5.29 -16.95
CA MET A 233 -20.40 -5.04 -18.16
C MET A 233 -21.81 -5.60 -18.04
N PRO A 234 -22.86 -4.76 -18.24
CA PRO A 234 -24.25 -5.22 -18.23
C PRO A 234 -24.60 -6.16 -19.40
N ASN A 235 -23.79 -6.16 -20.47
CA ASN A 235 -23.97 -6.98 -21.64
C ASN A 235 -22.70 -7.80 -21.91
N GLU A 236 -22.86 -9.13 -22.08
CA GLU A 236 -21.75 -10.01 -22.45
C GLU A 236 -21.24 -9.67 -23.85
N ILE A 237 -20.13 -8.94 -23.95
CA ILE A 237 -19.44 -8.75 -25.22
C ILE A 237 -18.56 -9.97 -25.45
N LYS A 238 -18.94 -10.84 -26.40
CA LYS A 238 -18.13 -11.97 -26.82
C LYS A 238 -16.99 -11.49 -27.70
N ILE A 239 -15.76 -11.63 -27.21
CA ILE A 239 -14.55 -11.40 -28.01
C ILE A 239 -14.16 -12.71 -28.65
N THR A 240 -14.08 -12.76 -29.99
CA THR A 240 -13.60 -13.93 -30.70
C THR A 240 -12.08 -13.94 -30.85
N PRO A 241 -11.42 -15.12 -30.96
CA PRO A 241 -9.96 -15.20 -31.04
C PRO A 241 -9.31 -14.53 -32.24
N ASN A 242 -10.08 -14.27 -33.28
CA ASN A 242 -9.61 -13.66 -34.52
C ASN A 242 -9.77 -12.14 -34.54
N ASP A 243 -10.34 -11.54 -33.47
CA ASP A 243 -10.40 -10.09 -33.33
C ASP A 243 -9.01 -9.55 -33.00
N ALA A 244 -8.20 -9.32 -34.04
CA ALA A 244 -6.93 -8.60 -33.93
C ALA A 244 -7.12 -7.13 -33.55
N VAL A 245 -8.35 -6.65 -33.50
CA VAL A 245 -8.72 -5.30 -33.14
C VAL A 245 -8.98 -5.24 -31.64
N ILE A 246 -8.22 -4.42 -30.92
CA ILE A 246 -8.48 -4.08 -29.53
C ILE A 246 -9.83 -3.38 -29.46
N LYS A 247 -10.79 -4.02 -28.75
CA LYS A 247 -12.11 -3.42 -28.51
C LYS A 247 -12.13 -2.72 -27.18
N THR A 248 -12.69 -1.53 -27.14
CA THR A 248 -12.96 -0.77 -25.93
C THR A 248 -14.45 -0.76 -25.63
N ASP A 249 -14.79 -0.49 -24.36
CA ASP A 249 -16.19 -0.38 -23.90
C ASP A 249 -16.88 0.90 -24.37
N GLY A 250 -16.13 1.89 -24.87
CA GLY A 250 -16.66 3.19 -25.30
C GLY A 250 -17.18 4.03 -24.11
N ILE A 251 -16.90 3.66 -22.88
CA ILE A 251 -17.35 4.36 -21.69
C ILE A 251 -16.27 5.35 -21.25
N ARG A 252 -16.61 6.65 -21.22
CA ARG A 252 -15.69 7.67 -20.73
C ARG A 252 -15.31 7.38 -19.30
N HIS A 253 -14.01 7.21 -19.05
CA HIS A 253 -13.45 6.97 -17.72
C HIS A 253 -12.44 8.06 -17.34
N GLY A 254 -12.45 8.49 -16.07
CA GLY A 254 -11.47 9.45 -15.57
C GLY A 254 -11.83 10.03 -14.22
N GLY A 255 -11.08 11.03 -13.83
CA GLY A 255 -11.14 11.72 -12.56
C GLY A 255 -9.74 12.18 -12.15
N PHE A 256 -9.68 13.11 -11.22
CA PHE A 256 -8.43 13.59 -10.62
C PHE A 256 -8.70 14.11 -9.22
N TYR A 257 -7.64 14.31 -8.46
CA TYR A 257 -7.70 14.92 -7.14
C TYR A 257 -7.27 16.37 -7.23
N THR A 258 -8.08 17.28 -6.68
CA THR A 258 -7.67 18.67 -6.49
C THR A 258 -6.57 18.76 -5.42
N GLN A 259 -5.83 19.86 -5.38
CA GLN A 259 -4.81 20.04 -4.35
C GLN A 259 -5.41 20.04 -2.94
N GLU A 260 -6.63 20.52 -2.78
CA GLU A 260 -7.38 20.47 -1.52
C GLU A 260 -7.72 19.03 -1.11
N GLN A 261 -8.16 18.21 -2.06
CA GLN A 261 -8.43 16.79 -1.82
C GLN A 261 -7.14 16.01 -1.48
N ILE A 262 -6.02 16.35 -2.13
CA ILE A 262 -4.70 15.79 -1.77
C ILE A 262 -4.35 16.13 -0.32
N LYS A 263 -4.48 17.40 0.09
CA LYS A 263 -4.23 17.82 1.48
C LYS A 263 -5.12 17.08 2.49
N GLU A 264 -6.40 16.91 2.16
CA GLU A 264 -7.34 16.14 2.98
C GLU A 264 -6.88 14.68 3.18
N VAL A 265 -6.38 14.04 2.12
CA VAL A 265 -5.84 12.66 2.20
C VAL A 265 -4.53 12.63 3.00
N LEU A 266 -3.65 13.60 2.80
CA LEU A 266 -2.38 13.71 3.54
C LEU A 266 -2.61 13.90 5.04
N ASP A 267 -3.54 14.78 5.44
CA ASP A 267 -3.92 14.99 6.84
C ASP A 267 -4.53 13.71 7.46
N TYR A 268 -5.32 12.98 6.67
CA TYR A 268 -5.90 11.71 7.10
C TYR A 268 -4.84 10.64 7.35
N ALA A 269 -3.86 10.52 6.44
CA ALA A 269 -2.75 9.60 6.55
C ALA A 269 -1.81 9.95 7.71
N ALA A 270 -1.53 11.25 7.91
CA ALA A 270 -0.67 11.74 9.00
C ALA A 270 -1.20 11.34 10.38
N LYS A 271 -2.53 11.37 10.59
CA LYS A 271 -3.19 10.91 11.83
C LYS A 271 -3.09 9.39 12.04
N ARG A 272 -2.68 8.64 11.01
CA ARG A 272 -2.45 7.19 11.03
C ARG A 272 -0.97 6.83 10.93
N TYR A 273 -0.13 7.87 10.99
CA TYR A 273 1.33 7.74 10.90
C TYR A 273 1.79 7.03 9.60
N ILE A 274 1.07 7.25 8.50
CA ILE A 274 1.40 6.75 7.16
C ILE A 274 1.97 7.90 6.33
N THR A 275 3.16 7.70 5.79
CA THR A 275 3.79 8.61 4.84
C THR A 275 3.34 8.26 3.44
N ILE A 276 2.78 9.25 2.71
CA ILE A 276 2.39 9.05 1.31
C ILE A 276 3.55 9.46 0.41
N ILE A 277 3.97 8.54 -0.46
CA ILE A 277 4.96 8.76 -1.51
C ILE A 277 4.19 8.93 -2.82
N PRO A 278 4.13 10.16 -3.41
CA PRO A 278 3.52 10.34 -4.72
C PRO A 278 4.43 9.84 -5.82
N GLU A 279 3.86 9.20 -6.84
CA GLU A 279 4.56 8.84 -8.07
C GLU A 279 4.10 9.70 -9.23
N ILE A 280 5.08 10.29 -9.92
CA ILE A 280 4.93 11.06 -11.14
C ILE A 280 5.85 10.44 -12.19
N GLU A 281 5.26 9.78 -13.15
CA GLU A 281 5.98 9.01 -14.18
C GLU A 281 6.79 9.87 -15.11
N MET A 282 8.05 9.48 -15.31
CA MET A 282 8.98 10.03 -16.29
C MET A 282 10.19 9.09 -16.48
N PRO A 283 10.77 8.97 -17.65
CA PRO A 283 10.40 9.63 -18.91
C PRO A 283 9.35 8.89 -19.74
N ALA A 284 8.97 7.68 -19.33
CA ALA A 284 7.94 6.89 -20.00
C ALA A 284 6.59 6.98 -19.27
N HIS A 285 5.65 6.10 -19.62
CA HIS A 285 4.28 6.10 -19.09
C HIS A 285 3.61 7.48 -19.11
N SER A 286 3.87 8.24 -20.21
CA SER A 286 3.53 9.66 -20.30
C SER A 286 2.44 9.96 -21.32
N MET A 287 1.65 8.97 -21.84
CA MET A 287 0.64 9.27 -22.88
C MET A 287 -0.43 10.24 -22.40
N ALA A 288 -0.85 10.17 -21.13
CA ALA A 288 -1.81 11.12 -20.58
C ALA A 288 -1.25 12.55 -20.54
N LEU A 289 0.03 12.70 -20.18
CA LEU A 289 0.74 13.98 -20.25
C LEU A 289 0.86 14.46 -21.70
N LEU A 290 1.27 13.58 -22.61
CA LEU A 290 1.46 13.91 -24.04
C LEU A 290 0.15 14.22 -24.75
N ALA A 291 -0.97 13.65 -24.33
CA ALA A 291 -2.29 14.03 -24.82
C ALA A 291 -2.63 15.49 -24.49
N ALA A 292 -2.15 15.99 -23.35
CA ALA A 292 -2.34 17.37 -22.91
C ALA A 292 -1.29 18.35 -23.47
N TYR A 293 -0.03 17.89 -23.61
CA TYR A 293 1.13 18.70 -24.03
C TYR A 293 1.98 17.91 -25.04
N PRO A 294 1.49 17.74 -26.29
CA PRO A 294 2.13 16.89 -27.32
C PRO A 294 3.54 17.36 -27.71
N GLU A 295 3.84 18.67 -27.54
CA GLU A 295 5.15 19.24 -27.79
C GLU A 295 6.29 18.69 -26.94
N LEU A 296 5.96 17.98 -25.85
CA LEU A 296 6.94 17.33 -24.96
C LEU A 296 7.30 15.91 -25.42
N GLY A 297 6.59 15.38 -26.41
CA GLY A 297 6.83 14.05 -26.98
C GLY A 297 7.98 14.03 -27.99
N THR A 298 8.49 12.84 -28.27
CA THR A 298 9.54 12.63 -29.28
C THR A 298 9.05 12.84 -30.72
N GLU A 299 7.73 12.88 -30.91
CA GLU A 299 7.03 13.23 -32.16
C GLU A 299 6.06 14.40 -31.90
N PRO A 300 6.55 15.65 -31.73
CA PRO A 300 5.73 16.77 -31.24
C PRO A 300 4.57 17.19 -32.15
N ASN A 301 4.60 16.80 -33.43
CA ASN A 301 3.51 17.06 -34.39
C ASN A 301 2.45 15.95 -34.40
N LYS A 302 2.64 14.90 -33.64
CA LYS A 302 1.71 13.80 -33.53
C LYS A 302 0.56 14.15 -32.59
N LYS A 303 -0.66 13.73 -32.93
CA LYS A 303 -1.78 13.77 -32.00
C LYS A 303 -1.69 12.58 -31.05
N TYR A 304 -1.39 12.86 -29.80
CA TYR A 304 -1.44 11.86 -28.73
C TYR A 304 -2.86 11.79 -28.14
N THR A 305 -3.22 10.63 -27.62
CA THR A 305 -4.47 10.41 -26.89
C THR A 305 -4.16 9.70 -25.58
N VAL A 306 -4.98 9.90 -24.56
CA VAL A 306 -4.89 9.11 -23.33
C VAL A 306 -5.15 7.64 -23.68
N ALA A 307 -4.35 6.73 -23.14
CA ALA A 307 -4.42 5.32 -23.52
C ALA A 307 -5.72 4.67 -23.07
N GLU A 308 -6.30 3.86 -23.94
CA GLU A 308 -7.52 3.05 -23.70
C GLU A 308 -7.21 1.57 -23.54
N THR A 309 -5.95 1.15 -23.78
CA THR A 309 -5.48 -0.23 -23.73
C THR A 309 -4.21 -0.36 -22.88
N TRP A 310 -3.84 -1.60 -22.55
CA TRP A 310 -2.64 -1.93 -21.77
C TRP A 310 -1.46 -2.30 -22.67
N GLY A 311 -0.28 -2.51 -22.10
CA GLY A 311 0.91 -2.98 -22.81
C GLY A 311 1.48 -1.98 -23.82
N MET A 312 1.76 -0.77 -23.37
CA MET A 312 2.14 0.37 -24.22
C MET A 312 3.59 0.31 -24.73
N MET A 313 4.51 -0.25 -23.94
CA MET A 313 5.94 -0.27 -24.25
C MET A 313 6.23 -0.87 -25.63
N ASN A 314 7.10 -0.20 -26.39
CA ASN A 314 7.49 -0.54 -27.77
C ASN A 314 6.36 -0.55 -28.83
N LYS A 315 5.11 -0.26 -28.46
CA LYS A 315 3.96 -0.26 -29.40
C LYS A 315 3.41 1.13 -29.62
N TYR A 316 3.36 1.91 -28.58
CA TYR A 316 2.88 3.29 -28.62
C TYR A 316 3.98 4.21 -28.09
N ASN A 317 4.07 5.40 -28.65
CA ASN A 317 5.02 6.40 -28.22
C ASN A 317 4.49 7.08 -26.94
N ASN A 318 4.99 6.63 -25.80
CA ASN A 318 4.66 7.15 -24.48
C ASN A 318 5.86 7.77 -23.77
N VAL A 319 6.91 8.13 -24.52
CA VAL A 319 8.18 8.60 -23.96
C VAL A 319 8.36 10.10 -24.21
N LEU A 320 8.66 10.83 -23.16
CA LEU A 320 9.02 12.25 -23.22
C LEU A 320 10.33 12.44 -23.98
N GLN A 321 10.43 13.48 -24.79
CA GLN A 321 11.70 13.84 -25.40
C GLN A 321 12.66 14.40 -24.35
N ALA A 322 13.94 14.07 -24.45
CA ALA A 322 14.96 14.67 -23.60
C ALA A 322 15.32 16.06 -24.15
N SER A 323 14.76 17.09 -23.54
CA SER A 323 14.99 18.50 -23.92
C SER A 323 14.92 19.42 -22.71
N ASP A 324 15.53 20.60 -22.78
CA ASP A 324 15.46 21.61 -21.71
C ASP A 324 14.02 22.05 -21.43
N THR A 325 13.18 22.11 -22.46
CA THR A 325 11.74 22.41 -22.32
C THR A 325 11.04 21.36 -21.49
N THR A 326 11.29 20.07 -21.77
CA THR A 326 10.72 18.94 -21.00
C THR A 326 11.20 18.98 -19.55
N PHE A 327 12.48 19.18 -19.32
CA PHE A 327 13.01 19.27 -17.95
C PHE A 327 12.39 20.44 -17.20
N LYS A 328 12.27 21.60 -17.82
CA LYS A 328 11.65 22.77 -17.17
C LYS A 328 10.17 22.55 -16.85
N PHE A 329 9.45 21.86 -17.73
CA PHE A 329 8.06 21.45 -17.48
C PHE A 329 7.98 20.55 -16.25
N LEU A 330 8.77 19.48 -16.21
CA LEU A 330 8.80 18.52 -15.10
C LEU A 330 9.26 19.15 -13.77
N GLU A 331 10.24 20.05 -13.80
CA GLU A 331 10.66 20.84 -12.63
C GLU A 331 9.50 21.66 -12.05
N ASN A 332 8.68 22.28 -12.91
CA ASN A 332 7.49 23.02 -12.45
C ASN A 332 6.43 22.08 -11.85
N VAL A 333 6.16 20.94 -12.51
CA VAL A 333 5.24 19.92 -11.99
C VAL A 333 5.71 19.43 -10.62
N LEU A 334 6.97 18.98 -10.52
CA LEU A 334 7.53 18.47 -9.27
C LEU A 334 7.61 19.54 -8.18
N THR A 335 7.73 20.84 -8.53
CA THR A 335 7.65 21.91 -7.53
C THR A 335 6.29 21.90 -6.83
N GLU A 336 5.18 21.90 -7.58
CA GLU A 336 3.85 21.85 -6.97
C GLU A 336 3.61 20.55 -6.18
N VAL A 337 4.09 19.41 -6.70
CA VAL A 337 3.98 18.12 -5.99
C VAL A 337 4.77 18.15 -4.69
N MET A 338 6.01 18.64 -4.69
CA MET A 338 6.85 18.71 -3.50
C MET A 338 6.34 19.70 -2.45
N ASP A 339 5.67 20.76 -2.87
CA ASP A 339 5.03 21.73 -1.97
C ASP A 339 3.79 21.13 -1.30
N LEU A 340 3.09 20.23 -1.97
CA LEU A 340 1.92 19.54 -1.42
C LEU A 340 2.28 18.39 -0.47
N PHE A 341 3.23 17.54 -0.86
CA PHE A 341 3.53 16.30 -0.14
C PHE A 341 4.64 16.51 0.88
N PRO A 342 4.37 16.30 2.19
CA PRO A 342 5.39 16.44 3.24
C PRO A 342 6.44 15.31 3.22
N SER A 343 6.20 14.23 2.48
CA SER A 343 7.14 13.13 2.32
C SER A 343 8.53 13.62 1.91
N PRO A 344 9.61 13.12 2.51
CA PRO A 344 10.96 13.38 2.04
C PRO A 344 11.29 12.67 0.73
N TYR A 345 10.38 11.83 0.23
CA TYR A 345 10.56 11.02 -0.97
C TYR A 345 9.53 11.36 -2.04
N ILE A 346 10.00 11.37 -3.30
CA ILE A 346 9.17 11.46 -4.51
C ILE A 346 9.53 10.28 -5.40
N HIS A 347 8.55 9.49 -5.82
CA HIS A 347 8.78 8.45 -6.80
C HIS A 347 8.62 9.04 -8.21
N ILE A 348 9.59 8.79 -9.09
CA ILE A 348 9.63 9.37 -10.45
C ILE A 348 9.45 8.32 -11.55
N GLY A 349 9.03 7.11 -11.21
CA GLY A 349 8.90 5.99 -12.13
C GLY A 349 10.26 5.54 -12.65
N GLY A 350 10.55 5.82 -13.91
CA GLY A 350 11.81 5.52 -14.57
C GLY A 350 11.83 4.20 -15.33
N ASP A 351 10.71 3.47 -15.30
CA ASP A 351 10.54 2.16 -15.91
C ASP A 351 10.12 2.24 -17.38
N GLU A 352 10.26 1.12 -18.04
CA GLU A 352 9.77 0.80 -19.39
C GLU A 352 10.00 1.86 -20.50
N ALA A 353 10.99 2.75 -20.33
CA ALA A 353 11.33 3.75 -21.33
C ALA A 353 11.88 3.09 -22.62
N ALA A 354 11.05 3.03 -23.65
CA ALA A 354 11.38 2.43 -24.92
C ALA A 354 12.38 3.28 -25.69
N LYS A 355 13.63 2.82 -25.75
CA LYS A 355 14.76 3.55 -26.34
C LYS A 355 14.60 3.87 -27.82
N VAL A 356 13.75 3.15 -28.54
CA VAL A 356 13.49 3.35 -29.98
C VAL A 356 12.97 4.77 -30.27
N TRP A 357 12.17 5.34 -29.36
CA TRP A 357 11.61 6.67 -29.54
C TRP A 357 12.66 7.79 -29.43
N TRP A 358 13.62 7.63 -28.53
CA TRP A 358 14.77 8.55 -28.46
C TRP A 358 15.72 8.40 -29.64
N LYS A 359 15.93 7.18 -30.16
CA LYS A 359 16.74 6.96 -31.38
C LYS A 359 16.20 7.70 -32.59
N GLN A 360 14.88 7.83 -32.68
CA GLN A 360 14.18 8.50 -33.79
C GLN A 360 14.01 10.00 -33.57
N SER A 361 14.20 10.51 -32.35
CA SER A 361 14.02 11.91 -31.99
C SER A 361 15.28 12.72 -32.25
N ALA A 362 15.26 13.61 -33.24
CA ALA A 362 16.38 14.50 -33.53
C ALA A 362 16.77 15.36 -32.33
N VAL A 363 15.80 15.83 -31.54
CA VAL A 363 16.04 16.62 -30.31
C VAL A 363 16.74 15.78 -29.24
N SER A 364 16.29 14.54 -29.00
CA SER A 364 16.93 13.66 -28.04
C SER A 364 18.35 13.28 -28.47
N GLN A 365 18.58 13.04 -29.78
CA GLN A 365 19.92 12.77 -30.32
C GLN A 365 20.83 13.98 -30.21
N GLN A 366 20.31 15.22 -30.42
CA GLN A 366 21.08 16.45 -30.21
C GLN A 366 21.47 16.60 -28.72
N MET A 367 20.57 16.30 -27.78
CA MET A 367 20.86 16.30 -26.34
C MET A 367 21.97 15.30 -26.00
N MET A 368 21.93 14.09 -26.56
CA MET A 368 22.98 13.10 -26.39
C MET A 368 24.33 13.63 -26.88
N LYS A 369 24.37 14.18 -28.09
CA LYS A 369 25.60 14.73 -28.66
C LYS A 369 26.16 15.87 -27.81
N ALA A 370 25.31 16.79 -27.36
CA ALA A 370 25.71 17.96 -26.57
C ALA A 370 26.30 17.56 -25.20
N ASN A 371 25.88 16.40 -24.64
CA ASN A 371 26.34 15.90 -23.35
C ASN A 371 27.33 14.73 -23.45
N GLY A 372 27.81 14.40 -24.67
CA GLY A 372 28.79 13.33 -24.88
C GLY A 372 28.27 11.92 -24.58
N LEU A 373 26.94 11.72 -24.60
CA LEU A 373 26.29 10.45 -24.33
C LEU A 373 26.34 9.55 -25.57
N LYS A 374 26.65 8.25 -25.36
CA LYS A 374 26.87 7.29 -26.46
C LYS A 374 25.65 6.40 -26.72
N THR A 375 24.84 6.17 -25.69
CA THR A 375 23.68 5.27 -25.75
C THR A 375 22.45 5.91 -25.14
N GLU A 376 21.28 5.45 -25.54
CA GLU A 376 20.00 5.90 -24.97
C GLU A 376 19.81 5.46 -23.51
N SER A 377 20.56 4.46 -23.04
CA SER A 377 20.63 4.11 -21.61
C SER A 377 21.39 5.16 -20.82
N GLU A 378 22.47 5.72 -21.39
CA GLU A 378 23.16 6.89 -20.81
C GLU A 378 22.28 8.14 -20.84
N LEU A 379 21.43 8.30 -21.88
CA LEU A 379 20.43 9.37 -21.92
C LEU A 379 19.39 9.22 -20.81
N GLN A 380 18.94 8.01 -20.53
CA GLN A 380 18.04 7.75 -19.39
C GLN A 380 18.71 8.10 -18.07
N SER A 381 19.95 7.67 -17.86
CA SER A 381 20.72 8.04 -16.67
C SER A 381 20.89 9.56 -16.55
N TYR A 382 21.18 10.25 -17.64
CA TYR A 382 21.27 11.71 -17.67
C TYR A 382 19.93 12.35 -17.28
N PHE A 383 18.82 11.86 -17.83
CA PHE A 383 17.47 12.33 -17.50
C PHE A 383 17.18 12.19 -16.00
N ILE A 384 17.39 11.00 -15.46
CA ILE A 384 17.16 10.69 -14.03
C ILE A 384 18.05 11.55 -13.13
N ARG A 385 19.36 11.67 -13.44
CA ARG A 385 20.30 12.50 -12.66
C ARG A 385 19.93 13.97 -12.67
N ARG A 386 19.40 14.49 -13.78
CA ARG A 386 18.96 15.88 -13.86
C ARG A 386 17.74 16.12 -12.96
N MET A 387 16.77 15.21 -12.98
CA MET A 387 15.60 15.28 -12.11
C MET A 387 15.97 15.06 -10.64
N GLU A 388 16.86 14.12 -10.36
CA GLU A 388 17.39 13.88 -9.00
C GLU A 388 18.06 15.14 -8.43
N LYS A 389 18.94 15.78 -9.22
CA LYS A 389 19.59 17.03 -8.80
C LYS A 389 18.59 18.12 -8.46
N PHE A 390 17.52 18.24 -9.25
CA PHE A 390 16.45 19.20 -8.98
C PHE A 390 15.71 18.87 -7.69
N VAL A 391 15.28 17.61 -7.51
CA VAL A 391 14.55 17.14 -6.31
C VAL A 391 15.41 17.30 -5.06
N ASN A 392 16.70 16.95 -5.13
CA ASN A 392 17.65 17.11 -4.02
C ASN A 392 17.85 18.58 -3.65
N SER A 393 17.83 19.50 -4.63
CA SER A 393 17.92 20.94 -4.37
C SER A 393 16.74 21.48 -3.54
N LYS A 394 15.64 20.72 -3.48
CA LYS A 394 14.46 20.99 -2.65
C LYS A 394 14.45 20.19 -1.34
N GLY A 395 15.55 19.52 -0.99
CA GLY A 395 15.70 18.74 0.24
C GLY A 395 14.96 17.39 0.22
N LYS A 396 14.57 16.88 -0.96
CA LYS A 396 13.91 15.59 -1.09
C LYS A 396 14.78 14.58 -1.84
N THR A 397 14.42 13.31 -1.76
CA THR A 397 15.13 12.19 -2.39
C THR A 397 14.21 11.50 -3.39
N ILE A 398 14.75 11.13 -4.55
CA ILE A 398 13.99 10.35 -5.52
C ILE A 398 13.96 8.86 -5.15
N ILE A 399 12.84 8.23 -5.48
CA ILE A 399 12.72 6.78 -5.63
C ILE A 399 12.43 6.50 -7.11
N GLY A 400 12.93 5.40 -7.65
CA GLY A 400 12.55 4.96 -9.00
C GLY A 400 12.60 3.44 -9.12
N TRP A 401 11.90 2.91 -10.12
CA TRP A 401 11.95 1.50 -10.46
C TRP A 401 13.37 1.11 -10.87
N ASN A 402 13.70 -0.17 -10.80
CA ASN A 402 15.11 -0.62 -10.95
C ASN A 402 15.76 -0.32 -12.31
N GLU A 403 15.00 0.10 -13.31
CA GLU A 403 15.55 0.58 -14.58
C GLU A 403 16.36 1.87 -14.46
N ILE A 404 16.24 2.63 -13.36
CA ILE A 404 17.11 3.79 -13.08
C ILE A 404 18.59 3.40 -12.88
N LEU A 405 18.89 2.11 -12.70
CA LEU A 405 20.24 1.56 -12.69
C LEU A 405 20.91 1.61 -14.08
N GLN A 406 20.10 1.59 -15.16
CA GLN A 406 20.60 1.54 -16.52
C GLN A 406 21.38 2.82 -16.88
N GLY A 407 22.62 2.65 -17.35
CA GLY A 407 23.50 3.76 -17.71
C GLY A 407 24.13 4.50 -16.53
N GLY A 408 23.93 4.01 -15.31
CA GLY A 408 24.51 4.49 -14.06
C GLY A 408 23.52 5.16 -13.13
N LEU A 409 23.48 4.71 -11.87
CA LEU A 409 22.57 5.19 -10.84
C LEU A 409 22.89 6.63 -10.43
N ALA A 410 21.84 7.42 -10.15
CA ALA A 410 21.96 8.76 -9.57
C ALA A 410 22.41 8.68 -8.09
N PRO A 411 23.25 9.61 -7.60
CA PRO A 411 24.02 9.44 -6.34
C PRO A 411 23.19 9.19 -5.07
N ASN A 412 21.97 9.75 -4.98
CA ASN A 412 21.16 9.64 -3.76
C ASN A 412 19.83 8.91 -4.00
N ALA A 413 19.67 8.27 -5.17
CA ALA A 413 18.43 7.59 -5.52
C ALA A 413 18.20 6.33 -4.67
N VAL A 414 16.94 6.11 -4.30
CA VAL A 414 16.45 4.84 -3.75
C VAL A 414 15.91 3.99 -4.90
N VAL A 415 16.28 2.71 -4.93
CA VAL A 415 15.86 1.79 -5.99
C VAL A 415 14.69 0.94 -5.53
N MET A 416 13.61 0.90 -6.32
CA MET A 416 12.49 -0.01 -6.11
C MET A 416 12.60 -1.17 -7.11
N SER A 417 12.87 -2.40 -6.61
CA SER A 417 13.25 -3.55 -7.43
C SER A 417 12.04 -4.44 -7.73
N TRP A 418 11.46 -4.30 -8.93
CA TRP A 418 10.28 -5.07 -9.35
C TRP A 418 10.60 -6.22 -10.32
N GLN A 419 11.65 -6.11 -11.13
CA GLN A 419 12.10 -7.16 -12.07
C GLN A 419 12.83 -8.31 -11.36
N GLY A 420 12.39 -8.68 -10.17
CA GLY A 420 13.04 -9.64 -9.28
C GLY A 420 13.98 -8.96 -8.29
N GLU A 421 14.94 -9.71 -7.75
CA GLU A 421 15.80 -9.22 -6.65
C GLU A 421 17.08 -8.54 -7.15
N LYS A 422 17.47 -8.77 -8.40
CA LYS A 422 18.77 -8.32 -8.96
C LYS A 422 18.99 -6.82 -8.82
N GLY A 423 17.96 -6.01 -9.11
CA GLY A 423 18.07 -4.55 -9.00
C GLY A 423 18.32 -4.10 -7.56
N GLY A 424 17.63 -4.71 -6.58
CA GLY A 424 17.85 -4.44 -5.15
C GLY A 424 19.22 -4.88 -4.67
N ILE A 425 19.70 -6.04 -5.13
CA ILE A 425 21.06 -6.53 -4.83
C ILE A 425 22.11 -5.57 -5.39
N GLU A 426 21.94 -5.14 -6.64
CA GLU A 426 22.85 -4.19 -7.29
C GLU A 426 22.89 -2.84 -6.57
N ALA A 427 21.74 -2.29 -6.20
CA ALA A 427 21.62 -1.05 -5.43
C ALA A 427 22.31 -1.18 -4.06
N ALA A 428 22.03 -2.26 -3.32
CA ALA A 428 22.61 -2.51 -2.00
C ALA A 428 24.15 -2.64 -2.05
N ARG A 429 24.70 -3.29 -3.09
CA ARG A 429 26.14 -3.36 -3.32
C ARG A 429 26.79 -2.02 -3.63
N GLN A 430 26.03 -1.07 -4.16
CA GLN A 430 26.46 0.32 -4.40
C GLN A 430 26.16 1.25 -3.21
N ASN A 431 25.73 0.72 -2.05
CA ASN A 431 25.35 1.45 -0.85
C ASN A 431 24.13 2.35 -1.04
N HIS A 432 23.20 1.98 -1.92
CA HIS A 432 21.92 2.63 -2.10
C HIS A 432 20.81 1.84 -1.39
N LYS A 433 19.89 2.56 -0.76
CA LYS A 433 18.67 1.94 -0.22
C LYS A 433 17.87 1.26 -1.34
N ALA A 434 17.38 0.06 -1.06
CA ALA A 434 16.52 -0.70 -1.95
C ALA A 434 15.22 -1.10 -1.26
N ILE A 435 14.11 -1.01 -2.00
CA ILE A 435 12.79 -1.50 -1.63
C ILE A 435 12.47 -2.69 -2.54
N MET A 436 12.16 -3.83 -1.95
CA MET A 436 11.93 -5.06 -2.70
C MET A 436 10.45 -5.18 -3.08
N THR A 437 10.19 -5.30 -4.38
CA THR A 437 8.82 -5.42 -4.93
C THR A 437 8.75 -6.45 -6.07
N PRO A 438 9.41 -7.64 -5.95
CA PRO A 438 9.52 -8.57 -7.07
C PRO A 438 8.13 -8.97 -7.59
N GLU A 439 7.93 -8.80 -8.90
CA GLU A 439 6.65 -8.97 -9.58
C GLU A 439 5.99 -10.33 -9.30
N ASN A 440 6.77 -11.40 -9.28
CA ASN A 440 6.26 -12.76 -9.11
C ASN A 440 5.62 -13.01 -7.73
N THR A 441 5.96 -12.22 -6.71
CA THR A 441 5.44 -12.39 -5.33
C THR A 441 4.70 -11.17 -4.81
N MET A 442 5.16 -9.95 -5.15
CA MET A 442 4.66 -8.70 -4.58
C MET A 442 3.62 -7.97 -5.43
N TYR A 443 3.28 -8.46 -6.63
CA TYR A 443 2.23 -7.86 -7.46
C TYR A 443 0.86 -8.47 -7.13
N PHE A 444 0.08 -7.75 -6.32
CA PHE A 444 -1.23 -8.22 -5.85
C PHE A 444 -2.37 -8.07 -6.87
N ASN A 445 -2.12 -7.47 -8.03
CA ASN A 445 -3.01 -7.56 -9.19
C ASN A 445 -2.98 -8.93 -9.89
N HIS A 446 -2.01 -9.78 -9.58
CA HIS A 446 -1.96 -11.16 -10.06
C HIS A 446 -3.03 -12.03 -9.42
N ARG A 447 -3.39 -13.13 -10.09
CA ARG A 447 -4.34 -14.12 -9.58
C ARG A 447 -3.85 -14.71 -8.26
N GLN A 448 -4.78 -14.92 -7.33
CA GLN A 448 -4.51 -15.61 -6.07
C GLN A 448 -4.56 -17.15 -6.22
N PHE A 449 -5.29 -17.62 -7.22
CA PHE A 449 -5.51 -19.05 -7.50
C PHE A 449 -5.27 -19.34 -8.98
N VAL A 450 -4.89 -20.57 -9.30
CA VAL A 450 -4.66 -21.01 -10.69
C VAL A 450 -5.91 -20.79 -11.55
N LYS A 451 -7.08 -21.15 -11.01
CA LYS A 451 -8.38 -20.86 -11.63
C LYS A 451 -9.00 -19.68 -10.86
N GLU A 452 -9.02 -18.53 -11.48
CA GLU A 452 -9.65 -17.32 -10.95
C GLU A 452 -10.94 -17.07 -11.73
N ASP A 453 -12.03 -16.76 -11.02
CA ASP A 453 -13.35 -16.57 -11.62
C ASP A 453 -13.56 -15.13 -12.12
N SER A 454 -12.64 -14.24 -11.79
CA SER A 454 -12.69 -12.83 -12.15
C SER A 454 -11.49 -12.40 -12.98
N LEU A 455 -11.68 -11.37 -13.80
CA LEU A 455 -10.62 -10.80 -14.61
C LEU A 455 -9.46 -10.33 -13.72
N ALA A 456 -8.26 -10.81 -14.02
CA ALA A 456 -7.01 -10.45 -13.35
C ALA A 456 -5.84 -10.59 -14.34
N ALA A 457 -4.69 -9.99 -14.01
CA ALA A 457 -3.48 -10.20 -14.80
C ALA A 457 -3.16 -11.69 -14.93
N ASN A 458 -2.68 -12.11 -16.11
CA ASN A 458 -2.46 -13.53 -16.41
C ASN A 458 -1.16 -14.08 -15.78
N LYS A 459 -0.91 -13.69 -14.54
CA LYS A 459 0.18 -14.17 -13.70
C LYS A 459 -0.41 -14.64 -12.35
N PHE A 460 0.39 -15.33 -11.55
CA PHE A 460 -0.07 -16.01 -10.35
C PHE A 460 0.86 -15.70 -9.18
N SER A 461 0.31 -15.18 -8.09
CA SER A 461 1.01 -14.88 -6.84
C SER A 461 0.15 -15.37 -5.67
N PRO A 462 0.28 -16.65 -5.28
CA PRO A 462 -0.51 -17.21 -4.19
C PRO A 462 -0.06 -16.68 -2.83
N LEU A 463 -0.94 -16.76 -1.84
CA LEU A 463 -0.67 -16.32 -0.47
C LEU A 463 0.61 -16.91 0.12
N ILE A 464 0.87 -18.19 -0.13
CA ILE A 464 2.04 -18.90 0.41
C ILE A 464 3.36 -18.33 -0.11
N ASP A 465 3.41 -17.89 -1.37
CA ASP A 465 4.61 -17.30 -1.95
C ASP A 465 4.90 -15.92 -1.35
N VAL A 466 3.85 -15.11 -1.10
CA VAL A 466 3.97 -13.84 -0.37
C VAL A 466 4.48 -14.08 1.04
N TYR A 467 3.92 -15.05 1.76
CA TYR A 467 4.31 -15.36 3.13
C TYR A 467 5.75 -15.89 3.26
N ASN A 468 6.20 -16.69 2.28
CA ASN A 468 7.54 -17.27 2.29
C ASN A 468 8.62 -16.32 1.75
N TYR A 469 8.22 -15.20 1.17
CA TYR A 469 9.18 -14.24 0.64
C TYR A 469 10.08 -13.68 1.75
N GLU A 470 11.38 -13.58 1.43
CA GLU A 470 12.38 -12.99 2.30
C GLU A 470 12.95 -11.72 1.63
N PRO A 471 12.66 -10.52 2.18
CA PRO A 471 13.12 -9.28 1.55
C PRO A 471 14.63 -9.10 1.48
N ILE A 472 15.39 -9.75 2.35
CA ILE A 472 16.86 -9.70 2.33
C ILE A 472 17.41 -10.88 1.53
N PRO A 473 17.94 -10.64 0.31
CA PRO A 473 18.54 -11.71 -0.50
C PRO A 473 19.76 -12.34 0.18
N THR A 474 19.91 -13.65 0.01
CA THR A 474 21.04 -14.43 0.60
C THR A 474 22.40 -14.09 0.00
N GLU A 475 22.42 -13.45 -1.17
CA GLU A 475 23.63 -13.00 -1.88
C GLU A 475 24.27 -11.75 -1.27
N LEU A 476 23.60 -11.09 -0.31
CA LEU A 476 24.10 -9.91 0.38
C LEU A 476 24.80 -10.31 1.68
N ASN A 477 25.99 -9.74 1.92
CA ASN A 477 26.61 -9.82 3.23
C ASN A 477 25.89 -8.90 4.26
N ALA A 478 26.26 -9.00 5.55
CA ALA A 478 25.59 -8.27 6.62
C ALA A 478 25.62 -6.74 6.46
N GLU A 479 26.68 -6.17 5.89
CA GLU A 479 26.79 -4.74 5.65
C GLU A 479 25.88 -4.30 4.50
N GLN A 480 25.87 -5.05 3.39
CA GLN A 480 25.01 -4.79 2.24
C GLN A 480 23.53 -4.98 2.57
N ALA A 481 23.19 -5.97 3.40
CA ALA A 481 21.82 -6.24 3.84
C ALA A 481 21.17 -5.03 4.56
N LYS A 482 21.96 -4.14 5.18
CA LYS A 482 21.47 -2.91 5.83
C LYS A 482 20.85 -1.93 4.85
N TYR A 483 21.16 -2.03 3.56
CA TYR A 483 20.60 -1.19 2.51
C TYR A 483 19.24 -1.70 2.00
N ILE A 484 18.83 -2.92 2.34
CA ILE A 484 17.46 -3.38 2.10
C ILE A 484 16.55 -2.73 3.12
N TRP A 485 15.87 -1.68 2.68
CA TRP A 485 15.04 -0.86 3.56
C TRP A 485 13.75 -1.55 3.98
N GLY A 486 13.24 -2.42 3.11
CA GLY A 486 12.03 -3.23 3.32
C GLY A 486 11.43 -3.71 2.01
N ALA A 487 10.15 -3.99 2.02
CA ALA A 487 9.42 -4.40 0.82
C ALA A 487 8.05 -3.72 0.72
N GLN A 488 7.46 -3.83 -0.46
CA GLN A 488 6.16 -3.27 -0.80
C GLN A 488 5.35 -4.24 -1.66
N GLY A 489 4.05 -4.34 -1.40
CA GLY A 489 3.10 -4.92 -2.33
C GLY A 489 2.64 -3.90 -3.36
N CYS A 490 2.50 -4.31 -4.62
CA CYS A 490 2.02 -3.45 -5.70
C CYS A 490 0.63 -3.90 -6.17
N LEU A 491 -0.30 -2.94 -6.26
CA LEU A 491 -1.65 -3.19 -6.75
C LEU A 491 -1.92 -2.34 -7.99
N TRP A 492 -1.60 -2.88 -9.16
CA TRP A 492 -1.87 -2.31 -10.46
C TRP A 492 -3.35 -2.53 -10.83
N THR A 493 -3.98 -1.56 -11.47
CA THR A 493 -5.44 -1.54 -11.60
C THR A 493 -5.96 -1.69 -13.04
N GLU A 494 -5.17 -2.22 -13.97
CA GLU A 494 -5.62 -2.49 -15.35
C GLU A 494 -6.92 -3.31 -15.39
N TYR A 495 -7.05 -4.26 -14.45
CA TYR A 495 -8.20 -5.17 -14.36
C TYR A 495 -8.95 -5.04 -13.01
N ILE A 496 -8.74 -3.95 -12.30
CA ILE A 496 -9.33 -3.71 -10.97
C ILE A 496 -10.08 -2.38 -11.00
N THR A 497 -11.40 -2.47 -11.18
CA THR A 497 -12.27 -1.31 -11.45
C THR A 497 -13.12 -0.89 -10.26
N THR A 498 -13.14 -1.67 -9.18
CA THR A 498 -14.03 -1.43 -8.03
C THR A 498 -13.32 -1.60 -6.70
N PRO A 499 -13.75 -0.87 -5.64
CA PRO A 499 -13.27 -1.06 -4.28
C PRO A 499 -13.31 -2.52 -3.79
N ALA A 500 -14.40 -3.23 -4.07
CA ALA A 500 -14.55 -4.64 -3.68
C ALA A 500 -13.49 -5.53 -4.34
N LYS A 501 -13.13 -5.25 -5.62
CA LYS A 501 -12.07 -5.99 -6.31
C LYS A 501 -10.68 -5.64 -5.75
N VAL A 502 -10.43 -4.38 -5.38
CA VAL A 502 -9.21 -3.99 -4.65
C VAL A 502 -9.09 -4.81 -3.35
N GLN A 503 -10.13 -4.83 -2.53
CA GLN A 503 -10.16 -5.59 -1.28
C GLN A 503 -9.93 -7.10 -1.51
N TYR A 504 -10.61 -7.68 -2.49
CA TYR A 504 -10.44 -9.10 -2.86
C TYR A 504 -8.99 -9.42 -3.22
N GLN A 505 -8.34 -8.56 -4.01
CA GLN A 505 -6.95 -8.76 -4.43
C GLN A 505 -5.95 -8.49 -3.30
N LEU A 506 -6.29 -7.59 -2.39
CA LEU A 506 -5.44 -7.21 -1.28
C LEU A 506 -5.42 -8.29 -0.18
N PHE A 507 -6.60 -8.82 0.18
CA PHE A 507 -6.75 -9.72 1.32
C PHE A 507 -6.87 -11.21 0.90
N PRO A 508 -6.14 -12.10 1.57
CA PRO A 508 -5.30 -11.90 2.77
C PRO A 508 -3.81 -11.67 2.47
N ARG A 509 -3.39 -11.29 1.26
CA ARG A 509 -1.97 -11.12 0.93
C ARG A 509 -1.31 -9.95 1.67
N LEU A 510 -2.08 -8.91 2.01
CA LEU A 510 -1.59 -7.82 2.88
C LEU A 510 -1.29 -8.33 4.30
N ASP A 511 -2.07 -9.28 4.81
CA ASP A 511 -1.78 -9.93 6.10
C ASP A 511 -0.41 -10.62 6.06
N ALA A 512 -0.13 -11.39 5.01
CA ALA A 512 1.15 -12.05 4.82
C ALA A 512 2.31 -11.04 4.67
N LEU A 513 2.13 -10.01 3.83
CA LEU A 513 3.11 -8.94 3.66
C LEU A 513 3.40 -8.23 4.99
N SER A 514 2.37 -7.91 5.76
CA SER A 514 2.55 -7.27 7.06
C SER A 514 3.39 -8.13 8.00
N GLU A 515 3.16 -9.45 8.02
CA GLU A 515 3.89 -10.37 8.89
C GLU A 515 5.36 -10.52 8.49
N ILE A 516 5.67 -10.63 7.19
CA ILE A 516 7.08 -10.74 6.76
C ILE A 516 7.89 -9.46 6.99
N LEU A 517 7.22 -8.29 7.03
CA LEU A 517 7.86 -7.00 7.25
C LEU A 517 7.92 -6.61 8.73
N TRP A 518 7.05 -7.17 9.54
CA TRP A 518 6.95 -6.82 10.96
C TRP A 518 7.58 -7.87 11.88
N SER A 519 7.19 -9.14 11.72
CA SER A 519 7.54 -10.21 12.68
C SER A 519 8.99 -10.68 12.51
N PRO A 520 9.67 -11.08 13.61
CA PRO A 520 10.97 -11.74 13.52
C PRO A 520 10.92 -12.98 12.61
N LYS A 521 11.96 -13.16 11.79
CA LYS A 521 12.01 -14.24 10.79
C LYS A 521 11.84 -15.64 11.39
N ASP A 522 12.44 -15.87 12.55
CA ASP A 522 12.40 -17.14 13.29
C ASP A 522 11.03 -17.45 13.92
N LYS A 523 10.14 -16.46 14.02
CA LYS A 523 8.77 -16.62 14.51
C LYS A 523 7.76 -16.94 13.41
N ARG A 524 8.12 -16.77 12.13
CA ARG A 524 7.20 -17.03 11.03
C ARG A 524 6.90 -18.52 10.89
N ASN A 525 5.61 -18.86 10.85
CA ASN A 525 5.11 -20.22 10.70
C ASN A 525 3.80 -20.20 9.92
N TYR A 526 3.82 -20.67 8.67
CA TYR A 526 2.65 -20.59 7.79
C TYR A 526 1.42 -21.36 8.31
N PRO A 527 1.52 -22.59 8.84
CA PRO A 527 0.38 -23.27 9.47
C PRO A 527 -0.23 -22.51 10.65
N ASP A 528 0.58 -21.86 11.49
CA ASP A 528 0.09 -21.00 12.56
C ASP A 528 -0.56 -19.72 12.01
N PHE A 529 0.04 -19.10 11.01
CA PHE A 529 -0.53 -17.96 10.29
C PHE A 529 -1.93 -18.28 9.72
N GLN A 530 -2.11 -19.45 9.08
CA GLN A 530 -3.41 -19.90 8.59
C GLN A 530 -4.46 -20.05 9.71
N LYS A 531 -4.08 -20.50 10.90
CA LYS A 531 -4.99 -20.54 12.05
C LYS A 531 -5.41 -19.14 12.48
N ARG A 532 -4.47 -18.20 12.56
CA ARG A 532 -4.74 -16.79 12.91
C ARG A 532 -5.59 -16.08 11.86
N LEU A 533 -5.42 -16.41 10.57
CA LEU A 533 -6.25 -15.90 9.47
C LEU A 533 -7.74 -16.23 9.64
N LYS A 534 -8.10 -17.38 10.22
CA LYS A 534 -9.52 -17.71 10.49
C LYS A 534 -10.19 -16.66 11.39
N THR A 535 -9.45 -16.11 12.35
CA THR A 535 -9.95 -15.01 13.18
C THR A 535 -9.91 -13.67 12.44
N GLN A 536 -8.90 -13.46 11.61
CA GLN A 536 -8.79 -12.24 10.79
C GLN A 536 -9.96 -12.12 9.81
N PHE A 537 -10.40 -13.21 9.20
CA PHE A 537 -11.58 -13.21 8.33
C PHE A 537 -12.86 -12.81 9.07
N LYS A 538 -13.02 -13.22 10.35
CA LYS A 538 -14.14 -12.75 11.19
C LYS A 538 -14.06 -11.23 11.45
N ARG A 539 -12.84 -10.66 11.57
CA ARG A 539 -12.66 -9.20 11.67
C ARG A 539 -13.04 -8.52 10.35
N TYR A 540 -12.68 -9.12 9.20
CA TYR A 540 -13.10 -8.61 7.90
C TYR A 540 -14.61 -8.63 7.73
N ASP A 541 -15.28 -9.70 8.16
CA ASP A 541 -16.75 -9.79 8.16
C ASP A 541 -17.36 -8.69 9.04
N LEU A 542 -16.83 -8.44 10.26
CA LEU A 542 -17.25 -7.34 11.13
C LEU A 542 -17.06 -5.96 10.48
N MET A 543 -15.97 -5.80 9.72
CA MET A 543 -15.63 -4.53 9.06
C MET A 543 -16.31 -4.36 7.69
N GLY A 544 -16.98 -5.38 7.16
CA GLY A 544 -17.59 -5.36 5.82
C GLY A 544 -16.54 -5.36 4.70
N ILE A 545 -15.37 -5.94 4.92
CA ILE A 545 -14.28 -6.03 3.95
C ILE A 545 -14.43 -7.29 3.09
N THR A 546 -14.36 -7.12 1.78
CA THR A 546 -14.33 -8.24 0.82
C THR A 546 -12.95 -8.90 0.83
N TYR A 547 -12.93 -10.23 0.90
CA TYR A 547 -11.70 -11.03 0.82
C TYR A 547 -11.96 -12.34 0.07
N SER A 548 -10.91 -13.06 -0.32
CA SER A 548 -11.08 -14.36 -0.98
C SER A 548 -11.52 -15.43 0.03
N LYS A 549 -12.78 -15.84 -0.04
CA LYS A 549 -13.36 -16.88 0.84
C LYS A 549 -12.80 -18.28 0.59
N ARG A 550 -12.15 -18.51 -0.56
CA ARG A 550 -11.53 -19.81 -0.89
C ARG A 550 -10.44 -20.23 0.11
N TYR A 551 -9.87 -19.28 0.85
CA TYR A 551 -8.95 -19.60 1.95
C TYR A 551 -9.62 -20.14 3.22
N LEU A 552 -10.96 -20.16 3.28
CA LEU A 552 -11.74 -20.81 4.35
C LEU A 552 -12.04 -22.27 4.04
N GLU A 553 -11.94 -22.68 2.77
CA GLU A 553 -12.35 -24.00 2.29
C GLU A 553 -11.23 -25.05 2.40
N ASN A 554 -10.00 -24.65 2.79
CA ASN A 554 -8.81 -25.51 2.91
C ASN A 554 -8.32 -25.67 4.36
#